data_c322fe2049cfe8aa55524ceed3dbdb57
#
_entry.id   c322fe2049cfe8aa55524ceed3dbdb57
#
_cell.length_a   1.000
_cell.length_b   1.000
_cell.length_c   1.000
_cell.angle_alpha   90.00
_cell.angle_beta   90.00
_cell.angle_gamma   90.00
#
_symmetry.space_group_name_H-M   'P 1'
#
loop_
_entity.id
_entity.type
_entity.pdbx_description
1 polymer ?
#
loop_
_entity_poly.entity_id
_entity_poly.type
_entity_poly.pdbx_seq_one_letter_code
_entity_poly.pdbx_strand_id
1 'polypeptide(L)'
;MNFPKRLLLIFAFGAFFGLRSEAIVTASAAAETEALPSYKRPADSTLWAKGMGALHQQLAGECYFDVPCHVYFVEAFREYGLLKSSLIALDRRLRCSRIGMAGLNSLFLDESGHLHEDLDAYRYRKTKVFETPVASSHFDVEALLSKDDSQTRLFRFSAEDDSLLGMKYFSEDYDFAQYLLSLNLRSDLDCLLRDENYLPSDTLHFMRGWTAYLQQDLPRSAAYFSLVDTASVFWEKSLFHEVAMLAHMKCYTQADERLKSYREPTYEQLKVLQRAGLSLLRNDMDSYKMAASSFDTSHSHYLQSEQAALQSMYEERLRLNRKSPWLAASMSALVPGAGKIYAGNLSEGIMSFVITGAMAGITAEHWVKEGIDDWRTITFASLTGLFYVSNIFGSYFSVQILQDHVLQQQTQAILYHIHMPLDRLFR
;
A
#
# COMPACT_ATOMS: atom_id res chain seq x y z
N MET A 1 46.46 16.71 -25.28
CA MET A 1 45.02 16.69 -25.64
C MET A 1 44.24 16.58 -24.35
N ASN A 2 43.66 17.70 -23.91
CA ASN A 2 42.89 17.76 -22.68
C ASN A 2 41.47 17.26 -22.93
N PHE A 3 41.19 16.00 -22.63
CA PHE A 3 39.81 15.52 -22.51
C PHE A 3 39.16 16.17 -21.26
N PRO A 4 38.00 16.71 -21.38
CA PRO A 4 37.37 17.38 -20.24
C PRO A 4 37.07 16.35 -19.13
N LYS A 5 37.64 16.56 -17.95
CA LYS A 5 37.52 15.71 -16.74
C LYS A 5 36.05 15.36 -16.35
N ARG A 6 35.09 16.13 -16.85
CA ARG A 6 33.63 15.91 -16.68
C ARG A 6 33.08 14.74 -17.49
N LEU A 7 33.71 14.39 -18.66
CA LEU A 7 33.25 13.28 -19.49
C LEU A 7 33.67 11.94 -18.90
N LEU A 8 34.83 11.88 -18.22
CA LEU A 8 35.35 10.66 -17.60
C LEU A 8 34.47 10.20 -16.41
N LEU A 9 33.91 11.13 -15.64
CA LEU A 9 32.96 10.81 -14.57
C LEU A 9 31.65 10.20 -15.10
N ILE A 10 31.19 10.63 -16.27
CA ILE A 10 29.98 10.09 -16.92
C ILE A 10 30.24 8.69 -17.47
N PHE A 11 31.45 8.45 -18.02
CA PHE A 11 31.87 7.10 -18.53
C PHE A 11 32.11 6.12 -17.37
N ALA A 12 32.74 6.54 -16.28
CA ALA A 12 32.90 5.70 -15.08
C ALA A 12 31.57 5.31 -14.45
N PHE A 13 30.61 6.23 -14.42
CA PHE A 13 29.24 5.97 -13.96
C PHE A 13 28.50 4.97 -14.88
N GLY A 14 28.64 5.12 -16.21
CA GLY A 14 28.03 4.22 -17.18
C GLY A 14 28.61 2.80 -17.14
N ALA A 15 29.93 2.67 -17.02
CA ALA A 15 30.60 1.39 -16.95
C ALA A 15 30.32 0.62 -15.66
N PHE A 16 30.16 1.31 -14.53
CA PHE A 16 29.84 0.69 -13.23
C PHE A 16 28.43 0.13 -13.18
N PHE A 17 27.47 0.77 -13.84
CA PHE A 17 26.11 0.22 -13.99
C PHE A 17 26.07 -1.02 -14.91
N GLY A 18 27.12 -1.28 -15.66
CA GLY A 18 27.23 -2.38 -16.64
C GLY A 18 28.03 -3.61 -16.23
N LEU A 19 28.89 -3.50 -15.23
CA LEU A 19 29.77 -4.63 -14.86
C LEU A 19 29.00 -5.62 -13.96
N ARG A 20 28.44 -6.64 -14.59
CA ARG A 20 28.03 -7.88 -13.93
C ARG A 20 29.18 -8.87 -13.97
N SER A 21 29.55 -9.40 -12.81
CA SER A 21 30.50 -10.52 -12.77
C SER A 21 29.86 -11.77 -13.38
N GLU A 22 30.28 -12.18 -14.57
CA GLU A 22 29.82 -13.41 -15.26
C GLU A 22 30.17 -14.73 -14.54
N ALA A 23 30.73 -14.67 -13.34
CA ALA A 23 31.30 -15.83 -12.66
C ALA A 23 30.30 -16.71 -11.90
N ILE A 24 28.96 -16.44 -11.94
CA ILE A 24 27.94 -17.24 -11.18
C ILE A 24 26.73 -17.65 -12.07
N VAL A 25 26.90 -17.79 -13.38
CA VAL A 25 25.75 -18.09 -14.28
C VAL A 25 25.74 -19.56 -14.77
N THR A 26 26.26 -20.53 -14.05
CA THR A 26 26.19 -21.94 -14.49
C THR A 26 25.37 -22.86 -13.58
N ALA A 27 24.36 -22.36 -12.92
CA ALA A 27 23.43 -23.25 -12.21
C ALA A 27 22.03 -22.63 -12.09
N SER A 28 21.24 -22.67 -13.12
CA SER A 28 19.78 -22.82 -13.10
C SER A 28 19.16 -22.50 -14.48
N ALA A 29 19.29 -23.44 -15.38
CA ALA A 29 18.43 -23.49 -16.57
C ALA A 29 17.34 -24.53 -16.28
N ALA A 30 16.23 -24.13 -15.74
CA ALA A 30 14.90 -24.78 -15.81
C ALA A 30 13.92 -24.06 -14.87
N ALA A 31 13.35 -22.95 -15.31
CA ALA A 31 12.07 -22.46 -14.82
C ALA A 31 11.39 -21.73 -15.97
N GLU A 32 10.19 -22.18 -16.26
CA GLU A 32 9.33 -21.76 -17.36
C GLU A 32 9.14 -20.24 -17.39
N THR A 33 9.26 -19.70 -18.59
CA THR A 33 9.00 -18.29 -18.91
C THR A 33 7.50 -18.02 -18.89
N GLU A 34 6.95 -17.64 -17.74
CA GLU A 34 5.69 -16.90 -17.71
C GLU A 34 5.96 -15.44 -18.10
N ALA A 35 5.18 -14.94 -19.06
CA ALA A 35 5.32 -13.58 -19.58
C ALA A 35 5.02 -12.55 -18.50
N LEU A 36 6.02 -11.73 -18.17
CA LEU A 36 5.91 -10.57 -17.30
C LEU A 36 4.76 -9.64 -17.75
N PRO A 37 3.93 -9.13 -16.82
CA PRO A 37 2.90 -8.15 -17.16
C PRO A 37 3.53 -6.93 -17.83
N SER A 38 2.97 -6.53 -18.96
CA SER A 38 3.49 -5.44 -19.79
C SER A 38 3.43 -4.11 -19.02
N TYR A 39 4.58 -3.64 -18.56
CA TYR A 39 4.75 -2.29 -18.04
C TYR A 39 4.33 -1.25 -19.11
N LYS A 40 3.30 -0.45 -18.83
CA LYS A 40 2.91 0.69 -19.67
C LYS A 40 4.00 1.76 -19.58
N ARG A 41 4.86 1.85 -20.59
CA ARG A 41 5.89 2.90 -20.69
C ARG A 41 5.23 4.28 -20.66
N PRO A 42 5.73 5.22 -19.83
CA PRO A 42 5.35 6.62 -19.95
C PRO A 42 5.64 7.12 -21.38
N ALA A 43 4.73 7.86 -21.98
CA ALA A 43 4.77 8.28 -23.38
C ALA A 43 5.95 9.20 -23.75
N ASP A 44 6.64 9.81 -22.77
CA ASP A 44 7.70 10.80 -22.95
C ASP A 44 9.09 10.28 -22.54
N SER A 45 9.54 9.19 -23.14
CA SER A 45 10.92 8.78 -22.93
C SER A 45 11.87 9.62 -23.81
N THR A 46 12.70 10.47 -23.19
CA THR A 46 13.79 11.17 -23.87
C THR A 46 14.74 10.18 -24.55
N LEU A 47 15.42 10.61 -25.63
CA LEU A 47 16.44 9.79 -26.32
C LEU A 47 17.49 9.23 -25.35
N TRP A 48 17.79 9.97 -24.27
CA TRP A 48 18.71 9.54 -23.21
C TRP A 48 18.14 8.37 -22.37
N ALA A 49 16.86 8.41 -22.01
CA ALA A 49 16.20 7.31 -21.30
C ALA A 49 16.09 6.04 -22.16
N LYS A 50 15.90 6.19 -23.48
CA LYS A 50 15.92 5.06 -24.43
C LYS A 50 17.32 4.44 -24.56
N GLY A 51 18.37 5.28 -24.65
CA GLY A 51 19.75 4.83 -24.68
C GLY A 51 20.18 4.11 -23.41
N MET A 52 19.82 4.65 -22.24
CA MET A 52 20.08 4.00 -20.95
C MET A 52 19.26 2.73 -20.77
N GLY A 53 18.04 2.68 -21.28
CA GLY A 53 17.21 1.47 -21.27
C GLY A 53 17.80 0.35 -22.13
N ALA A 54 18.30 0.66 -23.33
CA ALA A 54 18.96 -0.31 -24.20
C ALA A 54 20.25 -0.85 -23.58
N LEU A 55 21.05 0.02 -22.97
CA LEU A 55 22.26 -0.37 -22.24
C LEU A 55 21.94 -1.24 -21.04
N HIS A 56 20.87 -0.91 -20.30
CA HIS A 56 20.42 -1.70 -19.15
C HIS A 56 19.93 -3.09 -19.56
N GLN A 57 19.17 -3.21 -20.66
CA GLN A 57 18.72 -4.51 -21.19
C GLN A 57 19.86 -5.43 -21.60
N GLN A 58 20.97 -4.88 -22.08
CA GLN A 58 22.15 -5.68 -22.47
C GLN A 58 23.00 -6.11 -21.26
N LEU A 59 22.96 -5.37 -20.16
CA LEU A 59 23.87 -5.49 -19.03
C LEU A 59 23.22 -5.97 -17.72
N ALA A 60 21.89 -5.95 -17.62
CA ALA A 60 21.17 -6.35 -16.43
C ALA A 60 20.38 -7.64 -16.66
N GLY A 61 20.52 -8.59 -15.74
CA GLY A 61 19.54 -9.66 -15.61
C GLY A 61 18.26 -9.13 -14.95
N GLU A 62 17.39 -10.04 -14.51
CA GLU A 62 16.11 -9.77 -13.86
C GLU A 62 16.24 -8.70 -12.78
N CYS A 63 15.38 -7.69 -12.85
CA CYS A 63 15.30 -6.63 -11.86
C CYS A 63 14.39 -7.08 -10.73
N TYR A 64 14.82 -6.97 -9.47
CA TYR A 64 14.01 -7.31 -8.31
C TYR A 64 13.00 -6.21 -7.92
N PHE A 65 13.01 -5.09 -8.64
CA PHE A 65 12.04 -4.02 -8.45
C PHE A 65 11.03 -4.03 -9.61
N ASP A 66 9.78 -3.69 -9.32
CA ASP A 66 8.69 -3.54 -10.27
C ASP A 66 8.99 -2.48 -11.34
N VAL A 67 9.59 -1.34 -10.91
CA VAL A 67 10.08 -0.29 -11.81
C VAL A 67 11.58 -0.45 -12.02
N PRO A 68 12.08 -0.66 -13.26
CA PRO A 68 13.51 -0.78 -13.55
C PRO A 68 14.31 0.44 -13.10
N CYS A 69 15.52 0.22 -12.57
CA CYS A 69 16.34 1.28 -11.97
C CYS A 69 16.61 2.47 -12.90
N HIS A 70 16.69 2.27 -14.21
CA HIS A 70 16.93 3.36 -15.17
C HIS A 70 15.69 4.25 -15.36
N VAL A 71 14.47 3.67 -15.34
CA VAL A 71 13.20 4.42 -15.39
C VAL A 71 13.02 5.20 -14.11
N TYR A 72 13.21 4.51 -12.98
CA TYR A 72 13.13 5.11 -11.66
C TYR A 72 14.10 6.28 -11.47
N PHE A 73 15.34 6.15 -12.00
CA PHE A 73 16.32 7.25 -11.99
C PHE A 73 15.82 8.48 -12.74
N VAL A 74 15.20 8.30 -13.91
CA VAL A 74 14.66 9.42 -14.70
C VAL A 74 13.53 10.13 -13.98
N GLU A 75 12.64 9.39 -13.35
CA GLU A 75 11.56 9.94 -12.53
C GLU A 75 12.10 10.67 -11.31
N ALA A 76 13.03 10.04 -10.58
CA ALA A 76 13.70 10.66 -9.44
C ALA A 76 14.48 11.92 -9.83
N PHE A 77 15.10 11.93 -11.03
CA PHE A 77 15.82 13.09 -11.54
C PHE A 77 14.89 14.29 -11.81
N ARG A 78 13.71 14.03 -12.36
CA ARG A 78 12.70 15.08 -12.60
C ARG A 78 12.21 15.67 -11.30
N GLU A 79 12.06 14.88 -10.26
CA GLU A 79 11.49 15.32 -8.98
C GLU A 79 12.56 15.91 -8.03
N TYR A 80 13.72 15.29 -7.92
CA TYR A 80 14.72 15.60 -6.90
C TYR A 80 16.02 16.21 -7.42
N GLY A 81 16.22 16.26 -8.74
CA GLY A 81 17.45 16.73 -9.37
C GLY A 81 18.60 15.70 -9.32
N LEU A 82 19.75 16.04 -9.96
CA LEU A 82 20.83 15.09 -10.25
C LEU A 82 21.45 14.44 -9.00
N LEU A 83 21.78 15.22 -7.99
CA LEU A 83 22.51 14.71 -6.83
C LEU A 83 21.71 13.67 -6.05
N LYS A 84 20.47 14.02 -5.71
CA LYS A 84 19.62 13.13 -4.91
C LYS A 84 19.19 11.88 -5.68
N SER A 85 18.84 12.01 -6.96
CA SER A 85 18.49 10.87 -7.81
C SER A 85 19.67 9.90 -7.99
N SER A 86 20.90 10.42 -8.08
CA SER A 86 22.10 9.58 -8.13
C SER A 86 22.32 8.79 -6.84
N LEU A 87 22.13 9.40 -5.69
CA LEU A 87 22.20 8.71 -4.38
C LEU A 87 21.13 7.64 -4.25
N ILE A 88 19.89 7.93 -4.65
CA ILE A 88 18.78 6.98 -4.66
C ILE A 88 19.12 5.79 -5.57
N ALA A 89 19.57 6.05 -6.80
CA ALA A 89 19.88 5.01 -7.75
C ALA A 89 21.04 4.10 -7.29
N LEU A 90 22.07 4.67 -6.66
CA LEU A 90 23.16 3.91 -6.06
C LEU A 90 22.69 3.04 -4.90
N ASP A 91 21.91 3.60 -3.99
CA ASP A 91 21.33 2.84 -2.87
C ASP A 91 20.45 1.70 -3.37
N ARG A 92 19.58 1.99 -4.33
CA ARG A 92 18.69 1.00 -4.94
C ARG A 92 19.47 -0.11 -5.66
N ARG A 93 20.60 0.25 -6.31
CA ARG A 93 21.49 -0.72 -6.96
C ARG A 93 22.17 -1.66 -5.95
N LEU A 94 22.55 -1.16 -4.78
CA LEU A 94 23.12 -1.99 -3.71
C LEU A 94 22.10 -3.01 -3.19
N ARG A 95 20.82 -2.65 -3.14
CA ARG A 95 19.72 -3.53 -2.72
C ARG A 95 19.31 -4.53 -3.82
N CYS A 96 19.44 -4.16 -5.09
CA CYS A 96 19.09 -5.01 -6.25
C CYS A 96 20.13 -6.11 -6.47
N SER A 97 20.29 -7.01 -5.49
CA SER A 97 21.20 -8.16 -5.55
C SER A 97 20.55 -9.37 -4.84
N ARG A 98 20.95 -10.59 -5.24
CA ARG A 98 20.45 -11.81 -4.58
C ARG A 98 20.73 -11.81 -3.07
N ILE A 99 21.86 -11.28 -2.66
CA ILE A 99 22.23 -11.19 -1.23
C ILE A 99 21.41 -10.10 -0.55
N GLY A 100 21.23 -8.94 -1.18
CA GLY A 100 20.40 -7.85 -0.64
C GLY A 100 18.93 -8.27 -0.47
N MET A 101 18.42 -9.08 -1.39
CA MET A 101 17.05 -9.63 -1.34
C MET A 101 16.91 -10.84 -0.43
N ALA A 102 18.01 -11.56 -0.14
CA ALA A 102 17.99 -12.76 0.71
C ALA A 102 17.73 -12.41 2.19
N GLY A 103 16.58 -12.34 2.62
CA GLY A 103 16.18 -11.97 4.01
C GLY A 103 15.22 -10.79 4.04
N LEU A 104 14.83 -10.27 2.89
CA LEU A 104 13.64 -9.45 2.79
C LEU A 104 12.42 -10.30 3.17
N ASN A 105 11.61 -9.76 4.05
CA ASN A 105 10.35 -10.38 4.37
C ASN A 105 9.49 -10.42 3.10
N SER A 106 8.88 -11.57 2.79
CA SER A 106 7.96 -11.75 1.65
C SER A 106 6.83 -10.71 1.60
N LEU A 107 6.56 -10.06 2.72
CA LEU A 107 5.58 -8.98 2.85
C LEU A 107 5.94 -7.70 2.06
N PHE A 108 7.19 -7.52 1.67
CA PHE A 108 7.64 -6.38 0.86
C PHE A 108 7.57 -6.65 -0.65
N LEU A 109 7.25 -7.88 -1.02
CA LEU A 109 7.13 -8.30 -2.41
C LEU A 109 5.67 -8.21 -2.85
N ASP A 110 5.46 -7.75 -4.08
CA ASP A 110 4.14 -7.83 -4.73
C ASP A 110 3.79 -9.28 -5.10
N GLU A 111 2.62 -9.50 -5.66
CA GLU A 111 2.14 -10.82 -6.11
C GLU A 111 3.07 -11.46 -7.17
N SER A 112 3.85 -10.65 -7.89
CA SER A 112 4.82 -11.08 -8.90
C SER A 112 6.23 -11.33 -8.32
N GLY A 113 6.41 -11.13 -7.01
CA GLY A 113 7.69 -11.29 -6.32
C GLY A 113 8.66 -10.12 -6.48
N HIS A 114 8.17 -8.96 -6.93
CA HIS A 114 8.97 -7.74 -7.06
C HIS A 114 8.76 -6.79 -5.89
N LEU A 115 9.79 -6.00 -5.61
CA LEU A 115 9.74 -4.95 -4.59
C LEU A 115 9.18 -3.67 -5.20
N HIS A 116 8.06 -3.19 -4.64
CA HIS A 116 7.50 -1.89 -4.98
C HIS A 116 8.12 -0.80 -4.08
N GLU A 117 8.55 0.29 -4.68
CA GLU A 117 9.13 1.42 -3.96
C GLU A 117 8.69 2.75 -4.58
N ASP A 118 7.93 3.50 -3.80
CA ASP A 118 7.43 4.82 -4.19
C ASP A 118 8.53 5.90 -4.02
N LEU A 119 8.61 6.85 -4.95
CA LEU A 119 9.50 8.01 -4.86
C LEU A 119 9.21 8.86 -3.62
N ASP A 120 7.95 8.93 -3.20
CA ASP A 120 7.54 9.68 -2.00
C ASP A 120 8.22 9.17 -0.71
N ALA A 121 8.66 7.92 -0.69
CA ALA A 121 9.42 7.36 0.44
C ALA A 121 10.75 8.06 0.67
N TYR A 122 11.32 8.70 -0.37
CA TYR A 122 12.52 9.51 -0.29
C TYR A 122 12.29 10.98 0.01
N ARG A 123 11.04 11.39 0.30
CA ARG A 123 10.79 12.74 0.80
C ARG A 123 11.26 12.87 2.24
N TYR A 124 11.97 13.97 2.51
CA TYR A 124 12.34 14.29 3.87
C TYR A 124 11.10 14.66 4.69
N ARG A 125 10.84 13.91 5.74
CA ARG A 125 9.70 14.14 6.63
C ARG A 125 10.16 14.74 7.95
N LYS A 126 9.48 15.78 8.41
CA LYS A 126 9.73 16.40 9.71
C LYS A 126 9.08 15.61 10.85
N THR A 127 7.95 14.99 10.58
CA THR A 127 7.16 14.17 11.51
C THR A 127 7.36 12.69 11.20
N LYS A 128 7.23 11.85 12.20
CA LYS A 128 7.29 10.40 12.02
C LYS A 128 6.05 9.90 11.30
N VAL A 129 6.20 8.80 10.57
CA VAL A 129 5.13 8.24 9.72
C VAL A 129 3.86 7.94 10.53
N PHE A 130 4.00 7.28 11.68
CA PHE A 130 2.86 6.91 12.52
C PHE A 130 2.31 8.05 13.39
N GLU A 131 2.95 9.21 13.42
CA GLU A 131 2.48 10.43 14.07
C GLU A 131 1.80 11.40 13.08
N THR A 132 1.83 11.08 11.79
CA THR A 132 1.20 11.91 10.76
C THR A 132 -0.25 11.46 10.57
N PRO A 133 -1.25 12.30 10.88
CA PRO A 133 -2.65 11.95 10.68
C PRO A 133 -2.94 11.68 9.21
N VAL A 134 -3.67 10.61 8.94
CA VAL A 134 -4.16 10.29 7.59
C VAL A 134 -5.40 11.14 7.33
N ALA A 135 -5.39 11.88 6.23
CA ALA A 135 -6.54 12.69 5.81
C ALA A 135 -7.75 11.79 5.52
N SER A 136 -8.92 12.20 6.00
CA SER A 136 -10.18 11.55 5.67
C SER A 136 -10.74 12.17 4.39
N SER A 137 -11.12 11.33 3.43
CA SER A 137 -11.89 11.73 2.27
C SER A 137 -13.34 12.05 2.70
N HIS A 138 -14.05 12.78 1.86
CA HIS A 138 -15.47 13.05 2.04
C HIS A 138 -16.25 12.36 0.92
N PHE A 139 -17.32 11.67 1.30
CA PHE A 139 -18.22 10.98 0.38
C PHE A 139 -19.57 11.68 0.39
N ASP A 140 -20.00 12.17 -0.76
CA ASP A 140 -21.28 12.85 -0.95
C ASP A 140 -22.34 11.85 -1.40
N VAL A 141 -23.16 11.41 -0.45
CA VAL A 141 -24.26 10.47 -0.67
C VAL A 141 -25.34 11.08 -1.56
N GLU A 142 -25.68 12.37 -1.36
CA GLU A 142 -26.76 13.04 -2.09
C GLU A 142 -26.41 13.20 -3.58
N ALA A 143 -25.16 13.57 -3.88
CA ALA A 143 -24.68 13.67 -5.25
C ALA A 143 -24.71 12.33 -5.99
N LEU A 144 -24.46 11.23 -5.30
CA LEU A 144 -24.52 9.90 -5.89
C LEU A 144 -25.95 9.45 -6.16
N LEU A 145 -26.85 9.59 -5.15
CA LEU A 145 -28.25 9.18 -5.27
C LEU A 145 -29.00 9.99 -6.34
N SER A 146 -28.74 11.31 -6.45
CA SER A 146 -29.32 12.15 -7.50
C SER A 146 -28.95 11.69 -8.91
N LYS A 147 -27.77 11.15 -9.06
CA LYS A 147 -27.23 10.61 -10.32
C LYS A 147 -27.89 9.26 -10.69
N ASP A 148 -28.07 8.42 -9.69
CA ASP A 148 -28.73 7.10 -9.85
C ASP A 148 -30.23 7.27 -10.17
N ASP A 149 -30.90 8.20 -9.51
CA ASP A 149 -32.31 8.53 -9.74
C ASP A 149 -32.59 9.07 -11.16
N SER A 150 -31.63 9.81 -11.74
CA SER A 150 -31.72 10.28 -13.12
C SER A 150 -31.67 9.14 -14.15
N GLN A 151 -30.98 8.06 -13.87
CA GLN A 151 -30.95 6.86 -14.71
C GLN A 151 -32.22 6.00 -14.55
N THR A 152 -32.77 5.95 -13.34
CA THR A 152 -33.98 5.19 -13.01
C THR A 152 -35.22 5.77 -13.71
N ARG A 153 -35.32 7.09 -13.85
CA ARG A 153 -36.46 7.77 -14.53
C ARG A 153 -36.64 7.42 -16.01
N LEU A 154 -35.61 6.89 -16.67
CA LEU A 154 -35.68 6.48 -18.07
C LEU A 154 -36.45 5.16 -18.29
N PHE A 155 -36.73 4.41 -17.23
CA PHE A 155 -37.36 3.08 -17.29
C PHE A 155 -38.69 3.00 -16.53
N ARG A 156 -39.40 4.13 -16.32
CA ARG A 156 -40.75 4.09 -15.74
C ARG A 156 -41.70 3.36 -16.68
N PHE A 157 -41.96 2.10 -16.35
CA PHE A 157 -43.18 1.46 -16.83
C PHE A 157 -44.35 2.07 -16.05
N SER A 158 -45.34 2.62 -16.75
CA SER A 158 -46.58 3.08 -16.17
C SER A 158 -47.37 1.84 -15.71
N ALA A 159 -47.26 1.52 -14.43
CA ALA A 159 -48.24 0.64 -13.75
C ALA A 159 -49.34 1.53 -13.16
N GLU A 160 -50.37 1.74 -13.95
CA GLU A 160 -51.66 2.15 -13.42
C GLU A 160 -52.34 0.93 -12.79
N ASP A 161 -52.83 1.10 -11.57
CA ASP A 161 -53.74 0.25 -10.78
C ASP A 161 -53.20 -1.11 -10.26
N ASP A 162 -52.92 -1.12 -8.93
CA ASP A 162 -53.41 -2.18 -8.04
C ASP A 162 -53.09 -1.89 -6.58
N SER A 163 -53.88 -1.00 -5.94
CA SER A 163 -53.70 -0.65 -4.52
C SER A 163 -54.32 -1.67 -3.53
N LEU A 164 -54.86 -2.80 -4.02
CA LEU A 164 -55.54 -3.82 -3.20
C LEU A 164 -54.80 -5.16 -3.05
N LEU A 165 -53.66 -5.36 -3.75
CA LEU A 165 -52.89 -6.60 -3.70
C LEU A 165 -51.64 -6.52 -2.79
N GLY A 166 -51.36 -5.37 -2.20
CA GLY A 166 -50.07 -5.01 -1.60
C GLY A 166 -49.60 -5.82 -0.38
N MET A 167 -50.48 -6.54 0.34
CA MET A 167 -50.09 -7.22 1.57
C MET A 167 -49.73 -8.71 1.42
N LYS A 168 -50.14 -9.36 0.36
CA LYS A 168 -49.96 -10.81 0.21
C LYS A 168 -48.73 -11.18 -0.65
N TYR A 169 -48.28 -10.25 -1.51
CA TYR A 169 -47.15 -10.48 -2.40
C TYR A 169 -45.78 -10.19 -1.76
N PHE A 170 -45.77 -9.60 -0.60
CA PHE A 170 -44.59 -9.07 0.05
C PHE A 170 -43.51 -10.12 0.42
N SER A 171 -43.96 -11.33 0.82
CA SER A 171 -43.01 -12.41 1.11
C SER A 171 -42.48 -13.05 -0.17
N GLU A 172 -43.32 -13.16 -1.20
CA GLU A 172 -42.95 -13.78 -2.48
C GLU A 172 -41.95 -12.91 -3.26
N ASP A 173 -42.10 -11.60 -3.27
CA ASP A 173 -41.19 -10.67 -3.93
C ASP A 173 -39.81 -10.62 -3.24
N TYR A 174 -39.76 -10.60 -1.92
CA TYR A 174 -38.53 -10.68 -1.17
C TYR A 174 -37.84 -12.05 -1.37
N ASP A 175 -38.61 -13.13 -1.32
CA ASP A 175 -38.11 -14.49 -1.54
C ASP A 175 -37.58 -14.66 -2.98
N PHE A 176 -38.22 -14.03 -3.98
CA PHE A 176 -37.74 -14.03 -5.35
C PHE A 176 -36.45 -13.22 -5.50
N ALA A 177 -36.34 -12.05 -4.86
CA ALA A 177 -35.10 -11.29 -4.81
C ALA A 177 -33.94 -12.08 -4.17
N GLN A 178 -34.23 -12.78 -3.05
CA GLN A 178 -33.28 -13.69 -2.42
C GLN A 178 -32.90 -14.88 -3.30
N TYR A 179 -33.84 -15.43 -4.05
CA TYR A 179 -33.60 -16.49 -5.02
C TYR A 179 -32.64 -16.04 -6.14
N LEU A 180 -32.86 -14.87 -6.75
CA LEU A 180 -31.94 -14.28 -7.73
C LEU A 180 -30.54 -14.07 -7.15
N LEU A 181 -30.49 -13.63 -5.89
CA LEU A 181 -29.24 -13.45 -5.17
C LEU A 181 -28.50 -14.79 -4.99
N SER A 182 -29.22 -15.85 -4.61
CA SER A 182 -28.67 -17.19 -4.42
C SER A 182 -28.10 -17.80 -5.70
N LEU A 183 -28.67 -17.46 -6.83
CA LEU A 183 -28.22 -17.83 -8.17
C LEU A 183 -27.10 -16.92 -8.72
N ASN A 184 -26.68 -15.92 -7.95
CA ASN A 184 -25.68 -14.92 -8.35
C ASN A 184 -26.09 -14.08 -9.59
N LEU A 185 -27.41 -13.97 -9.85
CA LEU A 185 -27.99 -13.19 -10.95
C LEU A 185 -28.11 -11.70 -10.53
N ARG A 186 -26.98 -11.06 -10.27
CA ARG A 186 -26.89 -9.72 -9.69
C ARG A 186 -27.44 -8.63 -10.61
N SER A 187 -27.20 -8.76 -11.93
CA SER A 187 -27.69 -7.81 -12.92
C SER A 187 -29.21 -7.82 -13.04
N ASP A 188 -29.83 -9.01 -12.96
CA ASP A 188 -31.27 -9.18 -13.04
C ASP A 188 -31.92 -8.66 -11.78
N LEU A 189 -31.30 -8.92 -10.61
CA LEU A 189 -31.73 -8.38 -9.34
C LEU A 189 -31.63 -6.84 -9.30
N ASP A 190 -30.54 -6.26 -9.81
CA ASP A 190 -30.37 -4.79 -9.89
C ASP A 190 -31.46 -4.17 -10.80
N CYS A 191 -31.82 -4.83 -11.89
CA CYS A 191 -32.91 -4.41 -12.78
C CYS A 191 -34.28 -4.46 -12.05
N LEU A 192 -34.53 -5.53 -11.32
CA LEU A 192 -35.77 -5.70 -10.55
C LEU A 192 -35.92 -4.65 -9.45
N LEU A 193 -34.84 -4.39 -8.72
CA LEU A 193 -34.79 -3.43 -7.63
C LEU A 193 -34.87 -1.95 -8.09
N ARG A 194 -34.91 -1.66 -9.39
CA ARG A 194 -35.18 -0.30 -9.88
C ARG A 194 -36.60 0.15 -9.66
N ASP A 195 -37.54 -0.78 -9.57
CA ASP A 195 -38.93 -0.44 -9.22
C ASP A 195 -39.00 -0.06 -7.73
N GLU A 196 -39.39 1.19 -7.46
CA GLU A 196 -39.51 1.72 -6.10
C GLU A 196 -40.66 1.10 -5.32
N ASN A 197 -41.64 0.52 -6.02
CA ASN A 197 -42.80 -0.11 -5.41
C ASN A 197 -42.67 -1.62 -5.21
N TYR A 198 -41.54 -2.19 -5.67
CA TYR A 198 -41.32 -3.64 -5.63
C TYR A 198 -41.22 -4.19 -4.19
N LEU A 199 -40.55 -3.45 -3.30
CA LEU A 199 -40.36 -3.81 -1.88
C LEU A 199 -40.63 -2.59 -0.98
N PRO A 200 -40.89 -2.77 0.34
CA PRO A 200 -40.88 -1.65 1.26
C PRO A 200 -39.59 -0.88 1.21
N SER A 201 -39.68 0.42 1.41
CA SER A 201 -38.58 1.36 1.29
C SER A 201 -37.29 0.86 1.96
N ASP A 202 -37.33 0.45 3.22
CA ASP A 202 -36.14 -0.01 3.95
C ASP A 202 -35.58 -1.32 3.43
N THR A 203 -36.48 -2.26 3.09
CA THR A 203 -36.09 -3.55 2.49
C THR A 203 -35.47 -3.31 1.12
N LEU A 204 -36.05 -2.42 0.32
CA LEU A 204 -35.55 -2.03 -0.99
C LEU A 204 -34.17 -1.38 -0.89
N HIS A 205 -33.98 -0.42 0.02
CA HIS A 205 -32.69 0.22 0.26
C HIS A 205 -31.65 -0.79 0.72
N PHE A 206 -32.01 -1.67 1.66
CA PHE A 206 -31.12 -2.74 2.10
C PHE A 206 -30.70 -3.65 0.93
N MET A 207 -31.66 -4.13 0.11
CA MET A 207 -31.39 -5.03 -1.02
C MET A 207 -30.54 -4.36 -2.10
N ARG A 208 -30.81 -3.08 -2.42
CA ARG A 208 -29.95 -2.28 -3.32
C ARG A 208 -28.54 -2.15 -2.78
N GLY A 209 -28.41 -1.80 -1.50
CA GLY A 209 -27.11 -1.72 -0.82
C GLY A 209 -26.36 -3.05 -0.82
N TRP A 210 -27.07 -4.15 -0.56
CA TRP A 210 -26.49 -5.49 -0.55
C TRP A 210 -26.07 -5.96 -1.95
N THR A 211 -26.88 -5.68 -2.95
CA THR A 211 -26.54 -6.00 -4.36
C THR A 211 -25.30 -5.22 -4.82
N ALA A 212 -25.25 -3.92 -4.54
CA ALA A 212 -24.09 -3.09 -4.81
C ALA A 212 -22.84 -3.58 -4.07
N TYR A 213 -22.98 -4.01 -2.81
CA TYR A 213 -21.90 -4.61 -2.02
C TYR A 213 -21.31 -5.84 -2.72
N LEU A 214 -22.16 -6.76 -3.18
CA LEU A 214 -21.74 -7.98 -3.89
C LEU A 214 -21.14 -7.69 -5.27
N GLN A 215 -21.50 -6.56 -5.89
CA GLN A 215 -20.90 -6.06 -7.14
C GLN A 215 -19.59 -5.30 -6.89
N GLN A 216 -19.18 -5.13 -5.63
CA GLN A 216 -18.01 -4.34 -5.22
C GLN A 216 -18.14 -2.84 -5.55
N ASP A 217 -19.36 -2.35 -5.74
CA ASP A 217 -19.66 -0.93 -5.87
C ASP A 217 -19.83 -0.31 -4.47
N LEU A 218 -18.69 0.00 -3.84
CA LEU A 218 -18.65 0.49 -2.46
C LEU A 218 -19.43 1.80 -2.27
N PRO A 219 -19.33 2.80 -3.20
CA PRO A 219 -20.09 4.04 -3.07
C PRO A 219 -21.61 3.82 -3.09
N ARG A 220 -22.14 3.05 -4.04
CA ARG A 220 -23.58 2.73 -4.11
C ARG A 220 -24.03 1.94 -2.89
N SER A 221 -23.24 0.97 -2.46
CA SER A 221 -23.53 0.19 -1.26
C SER A 221 -23.66 1.08 -0.02
N ALA A 222 -22.67 1.93 0.25
CA ALA A 222 -22.70 2.85 1.38
C ALA A 222 -23.90 3.82 1.31
N ALA A 223 -24.18 4.36 0.12
CA ALA A 223 -25.30 5.29 -0.07
C ALA A 223 -26.65 4.63 0.24
N TYR A 224 -26.93 3.44 -0.26
CA TYR A 224 -28.19 2.77 0.01
C TYR A 224 -28.31 2.26 1.44
N PHE A 225 -27.22 1.77 2.05
CA PHE A 225 -27.25 1.39 3.47
C PHE A 225 -27.52 2.58 4.39
N SER A 226 -27.08 3.78 4.01
CA SER A 226 -27.33 4.99 4.81
C SER A 226 -28.81 5.40 4.87
N LEU A 227 -29.62 4.96 3.89
CA LEU A 227 -31.06 5.27 3.80
C LEU A 227 -31.95 4.33 4.64
N VAL A 228 -31.40 3.25 5.17
CA VAL A 228 -32.17 2.30 5.98
C VAL A 228 -32.50 2.92 7.34
N ASP A 229 -33.79 2.96 7.70
CA ASP A 229 -34.25 3.56 8.96
C ASP A 229 -33.80 2.76 10.19
N THR A 230 -33.61 3.46 11.30
CA THR A 230 -33.19 2.89 12.59
C THR A 230 -34.20 1.90 13.17
N ALA A 231 -35.48 2.00 12.79
CA ALA A 231 -36.54 1.07 13.21
C ALA A 231 -36.55 -0.23 12.36
N SER A 232 -35.81 -0.28 11.27
CA SER A 232 -35.76 -1.44 10.36
C SER A 232 -34.97 -2.60 10.98
N VAL A 233 -35.43 -3.83 10.74
CA VAL A 233 -34.72 -5.06 11.12
C VAL A 233 -33.36 -5.19 10.40
N PHE A 234 -33.17 -4.47 9.31
CA PHE A 234 -31.93 -4.45 8.54
C PHE A 234 -30.96 -3.35 8.99
N TRP A 235 -31.36 -2.47 9.93
CA TRP A 235 -30.59 -1.29 10.28
C TRP A 235 -29.19 -1.61 10.80
N GLU A 236 -29.07 -2.54 11.75
CA GLU A 236 -27.76 -2.90 12.34
C GLU A 236 -26.82 -3.46 11.28
N LYS A 237 -27.31 -4.39 10.46
CA LYS A 237 -26.55 -4.96 9.35
C LYS A 237 -26.12 -3.88 8.36
N SER A 238 -27.03 -2.97 7.98
CA SER A 238 -26.75 -1.86 7.07
C SER A 238 -25.70 -0.90 7.64
N LEU A 239 -25.87 -0.49 8.91
CA LEU A 239 -24.96 0.44 9.58
C LEU A 239 -23.51 -0.07 9.60
N PHE A 240 -23.31 -1.31 10.06
CA PHE A 240 -21.94 -1.85 10.18
C PHE A 240 -21.28 -2.11 8.81
N HIS A 241 -22.06 -2.48 7.79
CA HIS A 241 -21.54 -2.57 6.41
C HIS A 241 -21.25 -1.20 5.83
N GLU A 242 -22.13 -0.20 6.02
CA GLU A 242 -21.87 1.18 5.60
C GLU A 242 -20.56 1.70 6.17
N VAL A 243 -20.33 1.52 7.48
CA VAL A 243 -19.09 1.91 8.15
C VAL A 243 -17.87 1.22 7.51
N ALA A 244 -17.96 -0.06 7.21
CA ALA A 244 -16.88 -0.78 6.54
C ALA A 244 -16.64 -0.23 5.12
N MET A 245 -17.69 0.05 4.35
CA MET A 245 -17.55 0.65 3.00
C MET A 245 -16.92 2.04 3.07
N LEU A 246 -17.37 2.90 3.99
CA LEU A 246 -16.76 4.21 4.22
C LEU A 246 -15.28 4.10 4.62
N ALA A 247 -14.92 3.10 5.42
CA ALA A 247 -13.51 2.85 5.77
C ALA A 247 -12.67 2.46 4.55
N HIS A 248 -13.17 1.58 3.67
CA HIS A 248 -12.52 1.23 2.42
C HIS A 248 -12.34 2.44 1.47
N MET A 249 -13.31 3.35 1.44
CA MET A 249 -13.23 4.60 0.67
C MET A 249 -12.37 5.69 1.35
N LYS A 250 -11.73 5.40 2.47
CA LYS A 250 -10.94 6.33 3.30
C LYS A 250 -11.77 7.48 3.89
N CYS A 251 -13.09 7.34 4.01
CA CYS A 251 -14.01 8.32 4.61
C CYS A 251 -14.13 8.10 6.12
N TYR A 252 -13.01 8.09 6.82
CA TYR A 252 -12.90 7.66 8.22
C TYR A 252 -13.70 8.51 9.20
N THR A 253 -13.81 9.82 8.95
CA THR A 253 -14.58 10.74 9.81
C THR A 253 -16.06 10.43 9.73
N GLN A 254 -16.59 10.26 8.53
CA GLN A 254 -17.99 9.90 8.32
C GLN A 254 -18.31 8.51 8.91
N ALA A 255 -17.40 7.54 8.75
CA ALA A 255 -17.53 6.22 9.37
C ALA A 255 -17.62 6.30 10.91
N ASP A 256 -16.77 7.11 11.57
CA ASP A 256 -16.80 7.30 13.03
C ASP A 256 -18.09 8.03 13.48
N GLU A 257 -18.55 9.01 12.74
CA GLU A 257 -19.82 9.70 13.02
C GLU A 257 -21.01 8.75 12.90
N ARG A 258 -21.01 7.91 11.88
CA ARG A 258 -22.04 6.88 11.69
C ARG A 258 -22.05 5.87 12.85
N LEU A 259 -20.89 5.41 13.32
CA LEU A 259 -20.77 4.53 14.48
C LEU A 259 -21.32 5.17 15.77
N LYS A 260 -21.24 6.49 15.92
CA LYS A 260 -21.78 7.19 17.10
C LYS A 260 -23.31 7.13 17.19
N SER A 261 -23.99 6.91 16.06
CA SER A 261 -25.46 6.74 16.05
C SER A 261 -25.92 5.42 16.68
N TYR A 262 -25.05 4.40 16.69
CA TYR A 262 -25.35 3.10 17.31
C TYR A 262 -25.31 3.18 18.83
N ARG A 263 -26.41 2.83 19.50
CA ARG A 263 -26.55 2.90 20.98
C ARG A 263 -26.97 1.59 21.61
N GLU A 264 -27.31 0.58 20.80
CA GLU A 264 -27.78 -0.70 21.29
C GLU A 264 -26.63 -1.53 21.86
N PRO A 265 -26.87 -2.31 22.94
CA PRO A 265 -25.83 -3.12 23.56
C PRO A 265 -25.46 -4.38 22.75
N THR A 266 -26.34 -4.81 21.82
CA THR A 266 -26.24 -6.09 21.11
C THR A 266 -24.91 -6.28 20.40
N TYR A 267 -24.45 -5.26 19.66
CA TYR A 267 -23.19 -5.28 18.91
C TYR A 267 -22.20 -4.22 19.38
N GLU A 268 -22.24 -3.84 20.67
CA GLU A 268 -21.31 -2.82 21.21
C GLU A 268 -19.85 -3.21 21.01
N GLN A 269 -19.49 -4.49 21.17
CA GLN A 269 -18.10 -4.94 20.93
C GLN A 269 -17.68 -4.87 19.46
N LEU A 270 -18.60 -5.07 18.52
CA LEU A 270 -18.35 -4.86 17.09
C LEU A 270 -18.12 -3.37 16.79
N LYS A 271 -18.93 -2.49 17.37
CA LYS A 271 -18.74 -1.04 17.29
C LYS A 271 -17.38 -0.60 17.81
N VAL A 272 -16.99 -1.11 18.99
CA VAL A 272 -15.69 -0.84 19.59
C VAL A 272 -14.55 -1.33 18.70
N LEU A 273 -14.67 -2.52 18.10
CA LEU A 273 -13.68 -3.08 17.16
C LEU A 273 -13.53 -2.20 15.92
N GLN A 274 -14.65 -1.83 15.27
CA GLN A 274 -14.61 -0.96 14.09
C GLN A 274 -14.03 0.41 14.43
N ARG A 275 -14.39 0.99 15.58
CA ARG A 275 -13.85 2.27 16.05
C ARG A 275 -12.35 2.20 16.33
N ALA A 276 -11.87 1.11 16.93
CA ALA A 276 -10.45 0.87 17.12
C ALA A 276 -9.71 0.77 15.76
N GLY A 277 -10.25 0.01 14.81
CA GLY A 277 -9.71 -0.08 13.45
C GLY A 277 -9.65 1.27 12.74
N LEU A 278 -10.74 2.05 12.79
CA LEU A 278 -10.79 3.41 12.22
C LEU A 278 -9.74 4.34 12.83
N SER A 279 -9.49 4.22 14.14
CA SER A 279 -8.44 5.00 14.82
C SER A 279 -7.04 4.65 14.30
N LEU A 280 -6.74 3.37 14.10
CA LEU A 280 -5.49 2.93 13.48
C LEU A 280 -5.38 3.41 12.02
N LEU A 281 -6.46 3.34 11.24
CA LEU A 281 -6.46 3.83 9.85
C LEU A 281 -6.17 5.32 9.76
N ARG A 282 -6.57 6.12 10.76
CA ARG A 282 -6.25 7.55 10.87
C ARG A 282 -4.88 7.85 11.46
N ASN A 283 -4.13 6.85 11.90
CA ASN A 283 -2.90 7.00 12.71
C ASN A 283 -3.13 7.71 14.05
N ASP A 284 -4.31 7.60 14.62
CA ASP A 284 -4.67 8.16 15.92
C ASP A 284 -4.47 7.10 17.01
N MET A 285 -3.25 7.06 17.55
CA MET A 285 -2.82 6.07 18.54
C MET A 285 -3.53 6.26 19.89
N ASP A 286 -3.87 7.49 20.24
CA ASP A 286 -4.54 7.80 21.52
C ASP A 286 -5.99 7.36 21.48
N SER A 287 -6.72 7.67 20.40
CA SER A 287 -8.09 7.18 20.19
C SER A 287 -8.15 5.65 20.11
N TYR A 288 -7.15 5.00 19.48
CA TYR A 288 -7.05 3.54 19.49
C TYR A 288 -6.94 2.99 20.90
N LYS A 289 -6.01 3.54 21.72
CA LYS A 289 -5.80 3.09 23.10
C LYS A 289 -7.08 3.23 23.94
N MET A 290 -7.83 4.31 23.74
CA MET A 290 -9.13 4.50 24.41
C MET A 290 -10.15 3.44 23.96
N ALA A 291 -10.30 3.20 22.67
CA ALA A 291 -11.20 2.18 22.15
C ALA A 291 -10.80 0.77 22.62
N ALA A 292 -9.52 0.42 22.51
CA ALA A 292 -8.99 -0.89 22.91
C ALA A 292 -9.15 -1.18 24.41
N SER A 293 -9.16 -0.15 25.27
CA SER A 293 -9.43 -0.32 26.71
C SER A 293 -10.85 -0.83 27.01
N SER A 294 -11.77 -0.72 26.05
CA SER A 294 -13.15 -1.22 26.12
C SER A 294 -13.34 -2.60 25.49
N PHE A 295 -12.27 -3.26 25.04
CA PHE A 295 -12.35 -4.64 24.54
C PHE A 295 -12.72 -5.59 25.67
N ASP A 296 -13.81 -6.32 25.48
CA ASP A 296 -14.24 -7.36 26.41
C ASP A 296 -13.85 -8.74 25.89
N THR A 297 -12.79 -9.29 26.47
CA THR A 297 -12.26 -10.59 26.12
C THR A 297 -13.10 -11.75 26.71
N SER A 298 -13.95 -11.49 27.69
CA SER A 298 -14.72 -12.51 28.41
C SER A 298 -16.03 -12.88 27.72
N HIS A 299 -16.67 -11.95 27.02
CA HIS A 299 -17.98 -12.15 26.41
C HIS A 299 -17.96 -12.14 24.86
N SER A 300 -16.88 -11.69 24.25
CA SER A 300 -16.78 -11.55 22.79
C SER A 300 -15.78 -12.51 22.13
N HIS A 301 -15.90 -13.81 22.44
CA HIS A 301 -15.00 -14.84 21.86
C HIS A 301 -14.93 -14.80 20.33
N TYR A 302 -16.00 -14.38 19.67
CA TYR A 302 -16.10 -14.30 18.21
C TYR A 302 -15.29 -13.14 17.58
N LEU A 303 -14.86 -12.15 18.39
CA LEU A 303 -14.04 -11.02 17.96
C LEU A 303 -12.60 -11.08 18.51
N GLN A 304 -12.27 -12.10 19.28
CA GLN A 304 -11.00 -12.17 20.00
C GLN A 304 -9.78 -12.19 19.06
N SER A 305 -9.90 -12.88 17.91
CA SER A 305 -8.84 -12.91 16.90
C SER A 305 -8.62 -11.55 16.25
N GLU A 306 -9.69 -10.82 15.96
CA GLU A 306 -9.63 -9.49 15.34
C GLU A 306 -9.11 -8.45 16.33
N GLN A 307 -9.55 -8.49 17.59
CA GLN A 307 -9.03 -7.62 18.65
C GLN A 307 -7.53 -7.85 18.88
N ALA A 308 -7.10 -9.12 18.94
CA ALA A 308 -5.68 -9.47 19.10
C ALA A 308 -4.84 -9.00 17.89
N ALA A 309 -5.37 -9.13 16.67
CA ALA A 309 -4.70 -8.65 15.46
C ALA A 309 -4.50 -7.14 15.47
N LEU A 310 -5.54 -6.36 15.78
CA LEU A 310 -5.45 -4.90 15.90
C LEU A 310 -4.46 -4.49 16.99
N GLN A 311 -4.45 -5.20 18.13
CA GLN A 311 -3.51 -4.95 19.21
C GLN A 311 -2.06 -5.21 18.78
N SER A 312 -1.80 -6.30 18.06
CA SER A 312 -0.45 -6.61 17.55
C SER A 312 0.06 -5.54 16.57
N MET A 313 -0.83 -5.05 15.69
CA MET A 313 -0.50 -3.96 14.74
C MET A 313 -0.19 -2.65 15.46
N TYR A 314 -0.96 -2.31 16.50
CA TYR A 314 -0.69 -1.15 17.35
C TYR A 314 0.68 -1.23 18.02
N GLU A 315 1.00 -2.37 18.64
CA GLU A 315 2.30 -2.58 19.31
C GLU A 315 3.47 -2.52 18.32
N GLU A 316 3.30 -3.06 17.13
CA GLU A 316 4.29 -2.96 16.06
C GLU A 316 4.53 -1.51 15.64
N ARG A 317 3.45 -0.70 15.45
CA ARG A 317 3.58 0.74 15.17
C ARG A 317 4.33 1.47 16.27
N LEU A 318 4.03 1.19 17.54
CA LEU A 318 4.76 1.78 18.67
C LEU A 318 6.25 1.42 18.66
N ARG A 319 6.57 0.17 18.34
CA ARG A 319 7.96 -0.30 18.23
C ARG A 319 8.70 0.40 17.09
N LEU A 320 8.07 0.48 15.91
CA LEU A 320 8.67 1.11 14.74
C LEU A 320 8.78 2.63 14.89
N ASN A 321 7.84 3.27 15.59
CA ASN A 321 7.88 4.71 15.84
C ASN A 321 9.06 5.13 16.73
N ARG A 322 9.64 4.19 17.51
CA ARG A 322 10.88 4.42 18.29
C ARG A 322 12.13 4.43 17.41
N LYS A 323 12.09 3.84 16.21
CA LYS A 323 13.23 3.86 15.30
C LYS A 323 13.42 5.25 14.71
N SER A 324 14.64 5.78 14.79
CA SER A 324 15.00 7.10 14.28
C SER A 324 15.79 6.98 12.97
N PRO A 325 15.34 7.65 11.88
CA PRO A 325 16.09 7.71 10.62
C PRO A 325 17.49 8.33 10.81
N TRP A 326 17.61 9.37 11.67
CA TRP A 326 18.89 10.01 11.95
C TRP A 326 19.86 9.10 12.68
N LEU A 327 19.37 8.27 13.61
CA LEU A 327 20.20 7.28 14.28
C LEU A 327 20.73 6.24 13.31
N ALA A 328 19.89 5.78 12.37
CA ALA A 328 20.32 4.86 11.31
C ALA A 328 21.42 5.48 10.43
N ALA A 329 21.26 6.74 10.02
CA ALA A 329 22.27 7.45 9.25
C ALA A 329 23.59 7.59 10.04
N SER A 330 23.53 7.97 11.33
CA SER A 330 24.71 8.10 12.20
C SER A 330 25.44 6.76 12.38
N MET A 331 24.71 5.67 12.56
CA MET A 331 25.30 4.33 12.67
C MET A 331 26.03 3.93 11.37
N SER A 332 25.46 4.26 10.21
CA SER A 332 26.10 3.98 8.91
C SER A 332 27.26 4.92 8.60
N ALA A 333 27.30 6.10 9.21
CA ALA A 333 28.48 6.98 9.14
C ALA A 333 29.67 6.45 9.97
N LEU A 334 29.42 5.66 11.02
CA LEU A 334 30.47 4.99 11.77
C LEU A 334 30.89 3.66 11.14
N VAL A 335 29.90 2.83 10.82
CA VAL A 335 30.12 1.52 10.20
C VAL A 335 29.17 1.38 8.99
N PRO A 336 29.69 1.36 7.76
CA PRO A 336 28.87 1.24 6.57
C PRO A 336 27.87 0.06 6.68
N GLY A 337 26.58 0.31 6.43
CA GLY A 337 25.53 -0.70 6.52
C GLY A 337 24.90 -0.92 7.89
N ALA A 338 25.50 -0.42 8.99
CA ALA A 338 24.95 -0.62 10.33
C ALA A 338 23.56 0.01 10.51
N GLY A 339 23.28 1.14 9.87
CA GLY A 339 21.97 1.76 9.89
C GLY A 339 20.88 0.95 9.17
N LYS A 340 21.23 0.24 8.10
CA LYS A 340 20.30 -0.69 7.42
C LYS A 340 19.99 -1.90 8.31
N ILE A 341 20.98 -2.43 9.01
CA ILE A 341 20.78 -3.48 10.03
C ILE A 341 19.85 -2.99 11.13
N TYR A 342 20.05 -1.77 11.62
CA TYR A 342 19.16 -1.13 12.61
C TYR A 342 17.73 -0.97 12.07
N ALA A 343 17.56 -0.64 10.79
CA ALA A 343 16.25 -0.61 10.14
C ALA A 343 15.57 -2.00 10.12
N GLY A 344 16.33 -3.09 10.17
CA GLY A 344 15.84 -4.47 10.12
C GLY A 344 16.30 -5.23 8.86
N ASN A 345 17.06 -4.58 7.98
CA ASN A 345 17.53 -5.11 6.71
C ASN A 345 18.97 -5.64 6.85
N LEU A 346 19.11 -6.81 7.49
CA LEU A 346 20.43 -7.40 7.77
C LEU A 346 21.25 -7.64 6.50
N SER A 347 20.64 -8.26 5.48
CA SER A 347 21.31 -8.61 4.23
C SER A 347 21.77 -7.38 3.45
N GLU A 348 20.95 -6.33 3.38
CA GLU A 348 21.31 -5.06 2.76
C GLU A 348 22.45 -4.35 3.52
N GLY A 349 22.43 -4.44 4.86
CA GLY A 349 23.48 -3.87 5.70
C GLY A 349 24.84 -4.57 5.48
N ILE A 350 24.85 -5.90 5.46
CA ILE A 350 26.05 -6.70 5.18
C ILE A 350 26.57 -6.39 3.78
N MET A 351 25.69 -6.34 2.77
CA MET A 351 26.09 -6.06 1.39
C MET A 351 26.71 -4.66 1.25
N SER A 352 26.11 -3.66 1.90
CA SER A 352 26.63 -2.29 1.95
C SER A 352 28.01 -2.23 2.60
N PHE A 353 28.21 -2.99 3.69
CA PHE A 353 29.52 -3.09 4.36
C PHE A 353 30.58 -3.71 3.46
N VAL A 354 30.25 -4.86 2.83
CA VAL A 354 31.20 -5.59 1.97
C VAL A 354 31.60 -4.75 0.75
N ILE A 355 30.64 -4.15 0.05
CA ILE A 355 30.93 -3.34 -1.15
C ILE A 355 31.74 -2.10 -0.78
N THR A 356 31.34 -1.36 0.26
CA THR A 356 32.06 -0.15 0.69
C THR A 356 33.47 -0.50 1.17
N GLY A 357 33.61 -1.60 1.92
CA GLY A 357 34.91 -2.10 2.39
C GLY A 357 35.80 -2.55 1.26
N ALA A 358 35.30 -3.29 0.26
CA ALA A 358 36.05 -3.71 -0.90
C ALA A 358 36.54 -2.52 -1.73
N MET A 359 35.68 -1.53 -1.97
CA MET A 359 36.05 -0.31 -2.68
C MET A 359 37.10 0.51 -1.93
N ALA A 360 36.98 0.63 -0.60
CA ALA A 360 37.99 1.25 0.24
C ALA A 360 39.32 0.51 0.19
N GLY A 361 39.32 -0.84 0.20
CA GLY A 361 40.51 -1.67 0.07
C GLY A 361 41.20 -1.47 -1.26
N ILE A 362 40.49 -1.46 -2.38
CA ILE A 362 41.03 -1.18 -3.71
C ILE A 362 41.64 0.24 -3.77
N THR A 363 40.95 1.21 -3.20
CA THR A 363 41.44 2.60 -3.11
C THR A 363 42.75 2.66 -2.33
N ALA A 364 42.83 2.01 -1.18
CA ALA A 364 44.03 1.96 -0.36
C ALA A 364 45.18 1.25 -1.06
N GLU A 365 44.93 0.17 -1.79
CA GLU A 365 45.93 -0.54 -2.56
C GLU A 365 46.57 0.35 -3.66
N HIS A 366 45.73 1.05 -4.44
CA HIS A 366 46.25 1.99 -5.45
C HIS A 366 46.95 3.18 -4.82
N TRP A 367 46.46 3.71 -3.69
CA TRP A 367 47.15 4.78 -2.98
C TRP A 367 48.56 4.38 -2.53
N VAL A 368 48.70 3.20 -1.96
CA VAL A 368 50.03 2.70 -1.50
C VAL A 368 50.98 2.40 -2.63
N LYS A 369 50.47 1.84 -3.77
CA LYS A 369 51.32 1.40 -4.91
C LYS A 369 51.63 2.52 -5.90
N GLU A 370 50.66 3.39 -6.18
CA GLU A 370 50.76 4.35 -7.30
C GLU A 370 50.76 5.80 -6.83
N GLY A 371 50.43 6.05 -5.54
CA GLY A 371 50.38 7.38 -4.93
C GLY A 371 49.00 8.05 -5.04
N ILE A 372 48.88 9.19 -4.37
CA ILE A 372 47.58 9.92 -4.26
C ILE A 372 47.21 10.65 -5.55
N ASP A 373 48.21 11.03 -6.36
CA ASP A 373 48.01 11.82 -7.58
C ASP A 373 47.68 10.95 -8.81
N ASP A 374 47.77 9.61 -8.67
CA ASP A 374 47.42 8.70 -9.75
C ASP A 374 45.89 8.76 -10.04
N TRP A 375 45.57 8.80 -11.33
CA TRP A 375 44.16 8.90 -11.77
C TRP A 375 43.29 7.73 -11.28
N ARG A 376 43.86 6.53 -11.10
CA ARG A 376 43.16 5.34 -10.60
C ARG A 376 42.81 5.53 -9.12
N THR A 377 43.76 5.99 -8.31
CA THR A 377 43.55 6.31 -6.90
C THR A 377 42.44 7.35 -6.75
N ILE A 378 42.48 8.43 -7.53
CA ILE A 378 41.45 9.49 -7.50
C ILE A 378 40.08 8.93 -7.90
N THR A 379 40.03 8.09 -8.95
CA THR A 379 38.79 7.50 -9.43
C THR A 379 38.15 6.58 -8.37
N PHE A 380 38.95 5.63 -7.83
CA PHE A 380 38.44 4.71 -6.81
C PHE A 380 38.10 5.40 -5.49
N ALA A 381 38.86 6.41 -5.08
CA ALA A 381 38.57 7.23 -3.91
C ALA A 381 37.23 7.98 -4.09
N SER A 382 37.00 8.58 -5.24
CA SER A 382 35.76 9.28 -5.57
C SER A 382 34.57 8.33 -5.55
N LEU A 383 34.71 7.13 -6.12
CA LEU A 383 33.68 6.12 -6.15
C LEU A 383 33.39 5.57 -4.75
N THR A 384 34.43 5.29 -3.95
CA THR A 384 34.29 4.90 -2.54
C THR A 384 33.54 5.94 -1.75
N GLY A 385 33.86 7.23 -1.92
CA GLY A 385 33.17 8.35 -1.30
C GLY A 385 31.69 8.42 -1.68
N LEU A 386 31.37 8.22 -2.96
CA LEU A 386 29.97 8.18 -3.43
C LEU A 386 29.19 7.02 -2.81
N PHE A 387 29.77 5.81 -2.78
CA PHE A 387 29.13 4.66 -2.13
C PHE A 387 28.93 4.88 -0.63
N TYR A 388 29.93 5.46 0.04
CA TYR A 388 29.84 5.74 1.45
C TYR A 388 28.73 6.75 1.76
N VAL A 389 28.65 7.86 1.02
CA VAL A 389 27.58 8.86 1.19
C VAL A 389 26.21 8.27 0.84
N SER A 390 26.12 7.49 -0.26
CA SER A 390 24.89 6.80 -0.63
C SER A 390 24.43 5.82 0.43
N ASN A 391 25.34 5.11 1.09
CA ASN A 391 24.99 4.20 2.18
C ASN A 391 24.44 4.94 3.42
N ILE A 392 25.01 6.08 3.78
CA ILE A 392 24.47 6.92 4.89
C ILE A 392 23.08 7.42 4.53
N PHE A 393 22.93 7.95 3.30
CA PHE A 393 21.64 8.44 2.77
C PHE A 393 20.60 7.32 2.72
N GLY A 394 20.95 6.16 2.14
CA GLY A 394 20.06 5.00 2.07
C GLY A 394 19.64 4.48 3.43
N SER A 395 20.53 4.50 4.41
CA SER A 395 20.21 4.08 5.79
C SER A 395 19.20 4.98 6.47
N TYR A 396 19.24 6.29 6.21
CA TYR A 396 18.22 7.22 6.67
C TYR A 396 16.84 6.83 6.14
N PHE A 397 16.74 6.62 4.82
CA PHE A 397 15.48 6.30 4.18
C PHE A 397 15.01 4.87 4.41
N SER A 398 15.90 3.91 4.68
CA SER A 398 15.53 2.53 5.01
C SER A 398 14.55 2.45 6.19
N VAL A 399 14.69 3.32 7.19
CA VAL A 399 13.74 3.37 8.31
C VAL A 399 12.38 3.91 7.86
N GLN A 400 12.35 4.97 7.04
CA GLN A 400 11.09 5.53 6.52
C GLN A 400 10.39 4.54 5.58
N ILE A 401 11.12 3.92 4.68
CA ILE A 401 10.60 2.90 3.75
C ILE A 401 9.97 1.74 4.54
N LEU A 402 10.66 1.23 5.57
CA LEU A 402 10.10 0.20 6.44
C LEU A 402 8.78 0.64 7.09
N GLN A 403 8.74 1.86 7.64
CA GLN A 403 7.54 2.39 8.29
C GLN A 403 6.38 2.56 7.31
N ASP A 404 6.65 3.03 6.09
CA ASP A 404 5.65 3.17 5.02
C ASP A 404 5.09 1.82 4.56
N HIS A 405 5.96 0.83 4.36
CA HIS A 405 5.54 -0.52 3.98
C HIS A 405 4.64 -1.15 5.05
N VAL A 406 5.03 -1.06 6.32
CA VAL A 406 4.20 -1.59 7.41
C VAL A 406 2.88 -0.86 7.50
N LEU A 407 2.85 0.47 7.30
CA LEU A 407 1.61 1.24 7.29
C LEU A 407 0.67 0.78 6.15
N GLN A 408 1.19 0.63 4.94
CA GLN A 408 0.40 0.18 3.78
C GLN A 408 -0.16 -1.23 4.00
N GLN A 409 0.69 -2.17 4.43
CA GLN A 409 0.28 -3.54 4.72
C GLN A 409 -0.77 -3.60 5.83
N GLN A 410 -0.55 -2.90 6.94
CA GLN A 410 -1.48 -2.88 8.05
C GLN A 410 -2.80 -2.22 7.66
N THR A 411 -2.81 -1.25 6.74
CA THR A 411 -4.05 -0.64 6.26
C THR A 411 -4.98 -1.69 5.67
N GLN A 412 -4.49 -2.56 4.80
CA GLN A 412 -5.29 -3.65 4.21
C GLN A 412 -5.72 -4.67 5.27
N ALA A 413 -4.81 -5.02 6.17
CA ALA A 413 -5.12 -5.97 7.24
C ALA A 413 -6.17 -5.41 8.22
N ILE A 414 -6.11 -4.12 8.58
CA ILE A 414 -7.11 -3.48 9.43
C ILE A 414 -8.48 -3.49 8.76
N LEU A 415 -8.56 -3.10 7.48
CA LEU A 415 -9.80 -3.15 6.71
C LEU A 415 -10.39 -4.57 6.70
N TYR A 416 -9.57 -5.59 6.51
CA TYR A 416 -9.99 -6.98 6.59
C TYR A 416 -10.55 -7.33 7.97
N HIS A 417 -9.85 -6.99 9.05
CA HIS A 417 -10.26 -7.35 10.41
C HIS A 417 -11.50 -6.61 10.92
N ILE A 418 -11.80 -5.40 10.43
CA ILE A 418 -13.04 -4.70 10.77
C ILE A 418 -14.23 -5.16 9.91
N HIS A 419 -13.97 -5.79 8.75
CA HIS A 419 -14.99 -6.26 7.83
C HIS A 419 -15.37 -7.73 8.08
N MET A 420 -14.39 -8.61 8.26
CA MET A 420 -14.59 -10.06 8.38
C MET A 420 -15.64 -10.51 9.43
N PRO A 421 -15.77 -9.83 10.59
CA PRO A 421 -16.82 -10.17 11.54
C PRO A 421 -18.23 -9.99 11.02
N LEU A 422 -18.46 -9.07 10.06
CA LEU A 422 -19.79 -8.79 9.51
C LEU A 422 -20.35 -10.01 8.79
N ASP A 423 -19.51 -10.70 8.00
CA ASP A 423 -19.91 -11.92 7.28
C ASP A 423 -20.28 -13.08 8.22
N ARG A 424 -19.74 -13.08 9.45
CA ARG A 424 -20.03 -14.11 10.46
C ARG A 424 -21.28 -13.79 11.27
N LEU A 425 -21.48 -12.52 11.60
CA LEU A 425 -22.56 -12.06 12.49
C LEU A 425 -23.88 -11.85 11.77
N PHE A 426 -23.82 -11.44 10.50
CA PHE A 426 -24.98 -11.04 9.70
C PHE A 426 -25.25 -11.98 8.53
N ARG A 427 -24.90 -13.26 8.69
CA ARG A 427 -25.27 -14.29 7.72
C ARG A 427 -26.76 -14.45 7.58
#